data_8b67a98e5f6a820c73d001623eac596e
#
_entry.id   8b67a98e5f6a820c73d001623eac596e
#
_cell.length_a   1.000
_cell.length_b   1.000
_cell.length_c   1.000
_cell.angle_alpha   90.00
_cell.angle_beta   90.00
_cell.angle_gamma   90.00
#
_symmetry.space_group_name_H-M   'P 1'
#
loop_
_entity.id
_entity.type
_entity.pdbx_description
1 polymer ?
#
loop_
_entity_poly.entity_id
_entity_poly.type
_entity_poly.pdbx_seq_one_letter_code
_entity_poly.pdbx_strand_id
1 'polypeptide(L)'
;MTTWHSTPVPLPESRWQFPPSTDWPRSDLVGRGADLEPETLIAAYRCGIFPMATELALGDNDLAWFSPRKRAVLPLDQLRVTRSMRQSTRRYEIRIDTCFERVMRGCAVPDRPGAWITEPFIDAYVELHRLGWAHSVEAFDENGVLVGGLYGVRVNGLFAGESMFHLRRDASKVALMGLVDAMISSNMTLLDVQWLTPHLQSLGVIELPRTAYLDRLSQAISP
;
A
#
# COMPACT_ATOMS: atom_id res chain seq x y z
N MET A 1 -6.14 13.17 17.13
CA MET A 1 -6.33 12.93 15.67
C MET A 1 -4.98 12.54 15.11
N THR A 2 -4.90 11.38 14.53
CA THR A 2 -3.66 10.86 13.92
C THR A 2 -3.56 11.48 12.52
N THR A 3 -2.64 12.41 12.31
CA THR A 3 -2.45 13.13 11.04
C THR A 3 -1.13 12.71 10.40
N TRP A 4 -1.06 12.74 9.08
CA TRP A 4 0.17 12.53 8.34
C TRP A 4 1.20 13.62 8.68
N HIS A 5 2.41 13.22 9.04
CA HIS A 5 3.40 14.14 9.61
C HIS A 5 4.28 14.86 8.57
N SER A 6 4.22 14.49 7.30
CA SER A 6 5.10 15.03 6.26
C SER A 6 4.34 15.54 5.03
N THR A 7 4.79 16.68 4.51
CA THR A 7 4.48 17.10 3.14
C THR A 7 5.47 16.42 2.20
N PRO A 8 5.00 15.75 1.13
CA PRO A 8 5.91 15.09 0.21
C PRO A 8 6.90 16.06 -0.43
N VAL A 9 8.18 15.66 -0.47
CA VAL A 9 9.21 16.37 -1.21
C VAL A 9 8.94 16.22 -2.70
N PRO A 10 8.92 17.32 -3.49
CA PRO A 10 8.77 17.22 -4.94
C PRO A 10 9.89 16.37 -5.55
N LEU A 11 9.50 15.48 -6.47
CA LEU A 11 10.43 14.59 -7.17
C LEU A 11 10.66 15.11 -8.60
N PRO A 12 11.83 14.84 -9.19
CA PRO A 12 12.07 15.06 -10.60
C PRO A 12 11.17 14.16 -11.46
N GLU A 13 11.18 14.37 -12.77
CA GLU A 13 10.54 13.44 -13.69
C GLU A 13 11.33 12.14 -13.74
N SER A 14 10.61 11.00 -13.80
CA SER A 14 11.23 9.70 -13.97
C SER A 14 11.88 9.60 -15.37
N ARG A 15 13.05 8.99 -15.42
CA ARG A 15 13.70 8.64 -16.69
C ARG A 15 12.95 7.52 -17.46
N TRP A 16 12.04 6.81 -16.79
CA TRP A 16 11.21 5.76 -17.35
C TRP A 16 9.81 6.28 -17.63
N GLN A 17 9.27 5.92 -18.79
CA GLN A 17 7.90 6.22 -19.16
C GLN A 17 7.08 4.93 -19.19
N PHE A 18 5.99 4.92 -18.44
CA PHE A 18 5.04 3.81 -18.52
C PHE A 18 4.12 4.02 -19.73
N PRO A 19 3.82 2.94 -20.50
CA PRO A 19 2.93 3.05 -21.65
C PRO A 19 1.53 3.52 -21.20
N PRO A 20 0.78 4.23 -22.05
CA PRO A 20 -0.60 4.59 -21.75
C PRO A 20 -1.46 3.35 -21.56
N SER A 21 -2.49 3.44 -20.73
CA SER A 21 -3.35 2.29 -20.37
C SER A 21 -4.08 1.65 -21.56
N THR A 22 -4.21 2.37 -22.68
CA THR A 22 -4.74 1.85 -23.95
C THR A 22 -3.86 0.78 -24.58
N ASP A 23 -2.55 0.81 -24.29
CA ASP A 23 -1.55 -0.07 -24.89
C ASP A 23 -1.21 -1.26 -23.96
N TRP A 24 -1.85 -1.32 -22.79
CA TRP A 24 -1.57 -2.39 -21.83
C TRP A 24 -2.13 -3.73 -22.31
N PRO A 25 -1.39 -4.81 -22.04
CA PRO A 25 -1.85 -6.15 -22.41
C PRO A 25 -3.12 -6.55 -21.66
N ARG A 26 -3.82 -7.56 -22.18
CA ARG A 26 -4.95 -8.20 -21.50
C ARG A 26 -4.52 -9.10 -20.32
N SER A 27 -3.43 -8.76 -19.64
CA SER A 27 -2.91 -9.44 -18.44
C SER A 27 -2.80 -8.44 -17.29
N ASP A 28 -2.48 -8.91 -16.10
CA ASP A 28 -2.19 -8.04 -14.96
C ASP A 28 -0.77 -7.46 -15.04
N LEU A 29 0.16 -8.16 -15.69
CA LEU A 29 1.53 -7.70 -15.94
C LEU A 29 1.51 -6.66 -17.07
N VAL A 30 2.04 -5.46 -16.78
CA VAL A 30 2.13 -4.33 -17.72
C VAL A 30 3.51 -4.21 -18.33
N GLY A 31 4.57 -4.45 -17.55
CA GLY A 31 5.94 -4.29 -17.98
C GLY A 31 6.96 -4.97 -17.07
N ARG A 32 8.23 -4.95 -17.50
CA ARG A 32 9.39 -5.48 -16.76
C ARG A 32 10.55 -4.51 -16.85
N GLY A 33 11.48 -4.62 -15.90
CA GLY A 33 12.67 -3.75 -15.85
C GLY A 33 12.37 -2.41 -15.17
N ALA A 34 13.05 -1.35 -15.58
CA ALA A 34 13.13 -0.06 -14.90
C ALA A 34 13.87 -0.16 -13.54
N ASP A 35 13.54 0.70 -12.57
CA ASP A 35 14.19 0.76 -11.28
C ASP A 35 13.19 1.07 -10.16
N LEU A 36 13.67 1.10 -8.93
CA LEU A 36 12.89 1.44 -7.73
C LEU A 36 13.19 2.87 -7.24
N GLU A 37 13.70 3.75 -8.11
CA GLU A 37 13.93 5.14 -7.73
C GLU A 37 12.62 5.83 -7.35
N PRO A 38 12.62 6.77 -6.39
CA PRO A 38 11.41 7.41 -5.89
C PRO A 38 10.52 8.00 -6.98
N GLU A 39 11.10 8.68 -7.95
CA GLU A 39 10.36 9.27 -9.07
C GLU A 39 9.72 8.22 -9.99
N THR A 40 10.39 7.07 -10.17
CA THR A 40 9.86 5.96 -10.96
C THR A 40 8.68 5.30 -10.24
N LEU A 41 8.82 5.05 -8.94
CA LEU A 41 7.75 4.51 -8.12
C LEU A 41 6.52 5.42 -8.11
N ILE A 42 6.69 6.71 -7.86
CA ILE A 42 5.56 7.65 -7.81
C ILE A 42 4.93 7.85 -9.19
N ALA A 43 5.71 7.86 -10.28
CA ALA A 43 5.17 7.87 -11.63
C ALA A 43 4.30 6.63 -11.91
N ALA A 44 4.74 5.45 -11.48
CA ALA A 44 3.98 4.20 -11.61
C ALA A 44 2.65 4.26 -10.84
N TYR A 45 2.66 4.66 -9.56
CA TYR A 45 1.43 4.78 -8.76
C TYR A 45 0.45 5.77 -9.36
N ARG A 46 0.93 6.89 -9.90
CA ARG A 46 0.08 7.86 -10.62
C ARG A 46 -0.57 7.28 -11.87
N CYS A 47 0.06 6.30 -12.51
CA CYS A 47 -0.49 5.57 -13.66
C CYS A 47 -1.37 4.37 -13.25
N GLY A 48 -1.50 4.05 -11.97
CA GLY A 48 -2.23 2.87 -11.50
C GLY A 48 -1.45 1.56 -11.62
N ILE A 49 -0.12 1.67 -11.65
CA ILE A 49 0.84 0.57 -11.76
C ILE A 49 1.59 0.45 -10.44
N PHE A 50 1.98 -0.75 -10.06
CA PHE A 50 2.83 -0.98 -8.88
C PHE A 50 3.86 -2.08 -9.15
N PRO A 51 5.02 -2.06 -8.46
CA PRO A 51 6.10 -3.02 -8.65
C PRO A 51 5.93 -4.27 -7.80
N MET A 52 6.47 -5.39 -8.27
CA MET A 52 6.74 -6.59 -7.47
C MET A 52 8.03 -7.25 -7.94
N ALA A 53 8.77 -7.85 -7.01
CA ALA A 53 9.81 -8.81 -7.36
C ALA A 53 9.15 -10.09 -7.91
N THR A 54 9.69 -10.65 -8.99
CA THR A 54 9.23 -11.93 -9.54
C THR A 54 10.32 -12.97 -9.44
N GLU A 55 9.95 -14.20 -9.05
CA GLU A 55 10.85 -15.36 -8.95
C GLU A 55 11.21 -15.99 -10.32
N LEU A 56 11.06 -15.30 -11.43
CA LEU A 56 11.43 -15.86 -12.72
C LEU A 56 12.95 -15.95 -12.82
N ALA A 57 13.44 -17.17 -12.61
CA ALA A 57 14.80 -17.68 -12.55
C ALA A 57 15.64 -17.42 -13.80
N LEU A 58 15.99 -16.18 -14.09
CA LEU A 58 17.03 -15.85 -15.09
C LEU A 58 17.85 -14.62 -14.64
N GLY A 59 18.47 -14.70 -13.46
CA GLY A 59 19.47 -13.70 -13.02
C GLY A 59 18.87 -12.39 -12.49
N ASP A 60 19.59 -11.78 -11.60
CA ASP A 60 19.39 -10.53 -10.86
C ASP A 60 18.18 -9.66 -11.22
N ASN A 61 17.25 -9.52 -10.25
CA ASN A 61 16.23 -8.48 -10.14
C ASN A 61 15.25 -8.32 -11.34
N ASP A 62 14.42 -9.33 -11.58
CA ASP A 62 13.33 -9.18 -12.54
C ASP A 62 12.19 -8.35 -11.89
N LEU A 63 12.36 -7.03 -11.90
CA LEU A 63 11.33 -6.09 -11.46
C LEU A 63 10.18 -6.13 -12.46
N ALA A 64 8.98 -6.43 -11.96
CA ALA A 64 7.78 -6.48 -12.77
C ALA A 64 6.74 -5.44 -12.29
N TRP A 65 6.00 -4.88 -13.24
CA TRP A 65 5.03 -3.83 -13.03
C TRP A 65 3.64 -4.33 -13.36
N PHE A 66 2.74 -4.19 -12.40
CA PHE A 66 1.41 -4.74 -12.49
C PHE A 66 0.31 -3.68 -12.44
N SER A 67 -0.75 -3.94 -13.19
CA SER A 67 -2.04 -3.26 -13.03
C SER A 67 -3.14 -4.31 -13.24
N PRO A 68 -3.73 -4.85 -12.15
CA PRO A 68 -4.73 -5.91 -12.24
C PRO A 68 -5.94 -5.53 -13.09
N ARG A 69 -6.41 -6.46 -13.90
CA ARG A 69 -7.65 -6.30 -14.70
C ARG A 69 -8.87 -6.12 -13.81
N LYS A 70 -8.84 -6.73 -12.63
CA LYS A 70 -9.77 -6.52 -11.53
C LYS A 70 -8.99 -5.95 -10.37
N ARG A 71 -9.14 -4.66 -10.13
CA ARG A 71 -8.44 -3.97 -9.05
C ARG A 71 -9.25 -4.02 -7.77
N ALA A 72 -8.65 -4.47 -6.70
CA ALA A 72 -9.27 -4.49 -5.39
C ALA A 72 -9.12 -3.13 -4.69
N VAL A 73 -10.23 -2.58 -4.20
CA VAL A 73 -10.27 -1.33 -3.45
C VAL A 73 -11.15 -1.50 -2.20
N LEU A 74 -10.83 -0.80 -1.13
CA LEU A 74 -11.69 -0.70 0.03
C LEU A 74 -12.41 0.65 0.01
N PRO A 75 -13.74 0.69 -0.26
CA PRO A 75 -14.52 1.90 -0.03
C PRO A 75 -14.47 2.26 1.44
N LEU A 76 -14.08 3.51 1.77
CA LEU A 76 -13.78 3.91 3.14
C LEU A 76 -14.98 3.80 4.08
N ASP A 77 -16.18 3.97 3.53
CA ASP A 77 -17.47 3.83 4.23
C ASP A 77 -17.96 2.37 4.35
N GLN A 78 -17.27 1.41 3.73
CA GLN A 78 -17.67 0.00 3.70
C GLN A 78 -16.74 -0.92 4.51
N LEU A 79 -15.80 -0.36 5.27
CA LEU A 79 -14.97 -1.17 6.16
C LEU A 79 -15.83 -1.94 7.18
N ARG A 80 -15.80 -3.26 7.08
CA ARG A 80 -16.58 -4.15 7.97
C ARG A 80 -15.88 -4.33 9.30
N VAL A 81 -16.27 -3.53 10.28
CA VAL A 81 -15.72 -3.59 11.64
C VAL A 81 -16.50 -4.58 12.49
N THR A 82 -15.88 -5.72 12.81
CA THR A 82 -16.49 -6.76 13.64
C THR A 82 -16.49 -6.37 15.13
N ARG A 83 -17.28 -7.09 15.96
CA ARG A 83 -17.26 -6.93 17.41
C ARG A 83 -15.86 -7.17 18.00
N SER A 84 -15.14 -8.19 17.49
CA SER A 84 -13.76 -8.49 17.90
C SER A 84 -12.82 -7.32 17.60
N MET A 85 -12.88 -6.75 16.40
CA MET A 85 -12.07 -5.59 16.04
C MET A 85 -12.33 -4.40 16.97
N ARG A 86 -13.61 -4.07 17.26
CA ARG A 86 -13.96 -2.99 18.21
C ARG A 86 -13.44 -3.27 19.63
N GLN A 87 -13.43 -4.51 20.08
CA GLN A 87 -12.84 -4.85 21.38
C GLN A 87 -11.32 -4.72 21.36
N SER A 88 -10.70 -5.07 20.24
CA SER A 88 -9.24 -5.01 20.09
C SER A 88 -8.70 -3.58 19.98
N THR A 89 -9.49 -2.58 19.57
CA THR A 89 -9.05 -1.16 19.58
C THR A 89 -8.67 -0.66 20.98
N ARG A 90 -9.23 -1.25 22.05
CA ARG A 90 -8.88 -0.88 23.44
C ARG A 90 -7.54 -1.44 23.90
N ARG A 91 -6.94 -2.36 23.14
CA ARG A 91 -5.69 -3.07 23.48
C ARG A 91 -4.49 -2.51 22.75
N TYR A 92 -4.73 -1.70 21.71
CA TYR A 92 -3.68 -1.23 20.83
C TYR A 92 -3.71 0.28 20.71
N GLU A 93 -2.56 0.88 20.89
CA GLU A 93 -2.31 2.28 20.52
C GLU A 93 -1.94 2.33 19.04
N ILE A 94 -2.64 3.19 18.27
CA ILE A 94 -2.36 3.40 16.86
C ILE A 94 -1.48 4.62 16.69
N ARG A 95 -0.37 4.43 15.99
CA ARG A 95 0.56 5.49 15.62
C ARG A 95 0.72 5.51 14.09
N ILE A 96 1.18 6.64 13.56
CA ILE A 96 1.50 6.80 12.13
C ILE A 96 2.96 7.23 12.04
N ASP A 97 3.72 6.61 11.12
CA ASP A 97 5.08 6.98 10.76
C ASP A 97 6.10 6.95 11.91
N THR A 98 5.85 6.15 12.93
CA THR A 98 6.77 6.09 14.09
C THR A 98 7.87 5.04 13.92
N CYS A 99 7.66 4.03 13.07
CA CYS A 99 8.64 2.97 12.85
C CYS A 99 8.47 2.25 11.50
N PHE A 100 8.42 3.01 10.41
CA PHE A 100 8.14 2.55 9.05
C PHE A 100 8.94 1.31 8.64
N GLU A 101 10.29 1.34 8.75
CA GLU A 101 11.15 0.21 8.39
C GLU A 101 10.81 -1.06 9.20
N ARG A 102 10.48 -0.92 10.49
CA ARG A 102 10.07 -2.06 11.32
C ARG A 102 8.76 -2.67 10.83
N VAL A 103 7.83 -1.85 10.34
CA VAL A 103 6.58 -2.33 9.73
C VAL A 103 6.88 -3.08 8.45
N MET A 104 7.71 -2.54 7.55
CA MET A 104 8.11 -3.25 6.33
C MET A 104 8.77 -4.59 6.62
N ARG A 105 9.74 -4.62 7.55
CA ARG A 105 10.41 -5.87 7.97
C ARG A 105 9.43 -6.85 8.60
N GLY A 106 8.42 -6.38 9.32
CA GLY A 106 7.32 -7.21 9.83
C GLY A 106 6.46 -7.81 8.70
N CYS A 107 6.35 -7.13 7.57
CA CYS A 107 5.66 -7.63 6.37
C CYS A 107 6.52 -8.58 5.51
N ALA A 108 7.85 -8.43 5.55
CA ALA A 108 8.83 -9.17 4.75
C ALA A 108 9.17 -10.54 5.36
N VAL A 109 8.15 -11.39 5.65
CA VAL A 109 8.39 -12.73 6.20
C VAL A 109 8.75 -13.69 5.06
N PRO A 110 9.97 -14.28 5.04
CA PRO A 110 10.47 -15.08 3.91
C PRO A 110 9.60 -16.31 3.57
N ASP A 111 9.06 -16.97 4.57
CA ASP A 111 8.29 -18.21 4.41
C ASP A 111 6.80 -17.98 4.10
N ARG A 112 6.40 -16.75 3.86
CA ARG A 112 5.01 -16.42 3.49
C ARG A 112 4.79 -16.74 2.01
N PRO A 113 3.76 -17.52 1.63
CA PRO A 113 3.41 -17.70 0.23
C PRO A 113 3.22 -16.34 -0.48
N GLY A 114 3.97 -16.12 -1.57
CA GLY A 114 3.96 -14.85 -2.29
C GLY A 114 4.79 -13.74 -1.63
N ALA A 115 5.80 -14.09 -0.83
CA ALA A 115 6.79 -13.13 -0.32
C ALA A 115 7.51 -12.44 -1.51
N TRP A 116 7.35 -11.14 -1.62
CA TRP A 116 7.92 -10.33 -2.71
C TRP A 116 8.77 -9.16 -2.19
N ILE A 117 8.71 -8.89 -0.87
CA ILE A 117 9.44 -7.80 -0.23
C ILE A 117 10.88 -8.26 0.00
N THR A 118 11.80 -7.73 -0.80
CA THR A 118 13.24 -7.97 -0.71
C THR A 118 13.97 -6.75 -0.12
N GLU A 119 15.26 -6.88 0.25
CA GLU A 119 16.03 -5.72 0.76
C GLU A 119 16.00 -4.52 -0.19
N PRO A 120 16.18 -4.65 -1.53
CA PRO A 120 16.03 -3.50 -2.43
C PRO A 120 14.67 -2.80 -2.36
N PHE A 121 13.59 -3.54 -2.13
CA PHE A 121 12.27 -2.94 -1.90
C PHE A 121 12.19 -2.21 -0.54
N ILE A 122 12.79 -2.79 0.51
CA ILE A 122 12.83 -2.13 1.82
C ILE A 122 13.57 -0.80 1.70
N ASP A 123 14.74 -0.79 1.10
CA ASP A 123 15.56 0.42 0.92
C ASP A 123 14.81 1.49 0.13
N ALA A 124 14.19 1.12 -1.00
CA ALA A 124 13.44 2.03 -1.86
C ALA A 124 12.22 2.66 -1.14
N TYR A 125 11.46 1.85 -0.41
CA TYR A 125 10.27 2.37 0.29
C TYR A 125 10.62 3.12 1.58
N VAL A 126 11.73 2.81 2.24
CA VAL A 126 12.26 3.62 3.33
C VAL A 126 12.69 5.01 2.82
N GLU A 127 13.30 5.08 1.62
CA GLU A 127 13.60 6.36 0.99
C GLU A 127 12.32 7.12 0.60
N LEU A 128 11.30 6.44 0.02
CA LEU A 128 9.99 7.06 -0.22
C LEU A 128 9.37 7.61 1.07
N HIS A 129 9.50 6.89 2.18
CA HIS A 129 9.02 7.35 3.48
C HIS A 129 9.77 8.59 3.94
N ARG A 130 11.11 8.61 3.84
CA ARG A 130 11.93 9.78 4.18
C ARG A 130 11.54 11.02 3.36
N LEU A 131 11.11 10.81 2.11
CA LEU A 131 10.63 11.85 1.20
C LEU A 131 9.15 12.20 1.41
N GLY A 132 8.43 11.54 2.32
CA GLY A 132 7.04 11.81 2.66
C GLY A 132 6.00 11.24 1.70
N TRP A 133 6.37 10.25 0.87
CA TRP A 133 5.47 9.59 -0.08
C TRP A 133 4.98 8.22 0.41
N ALA A 134 5.72 7.54 1.28
CA ALA A 134 5.29 6.28 1.88
C ALA A 134 5.03 6.47 3.37
N HIS A 135 4.02 5.77 3.89
CA HIS A 135 3.55 5.91 5.25
C HIS A 135 3.23 4.55 5.86
N SER A 136 3.36 4.46 7.17
CA SER A 136 2.95 3.30 7.94
C SER A 136 1.92 3.64 9.00
N VAL A 137 1.10 2.65 9.34
CA VAL A 137 0.18 2.70 10.49
C VAL A 137 0.49 1.52 11.37
N GLU A 138 0.86 1.81 12.61
CA GLU A 138 1.35 0.84 13.58
C GLU A 138 0.33 0.56 14.67
N ALA A 139 0.28 -0.67 15.13
CA ALA A 139 -0.44 -1.08 16.33
C ALA A 139 0.55 -1.51 17.42
N PHE A 140 0.58 -0.76 18.52
CA PHE A 140 1.40 -1.06 19.70
C PHE A 140 0.52 -1.62 20.81
N ASP A 141 1.03 -2.61 21.56
CA ASP A 141 0.36 -3.11 22.77
C ASP A 141 0.59 -2.19 23.98
N GLU A 142 0.00 -2.57 25.12
CA GLU A 142 0.11 -1.83 26.39
C GLU A 142 1.53 -1.68 26.93
N ASN A 143 2.47 -2.49 26.45
CA ASN A 143 3.88 -2.43 26.80
C ASN A 143 4.72 -1.61 25.80
N GLY A 144 4.08 -1.00 24.80
CA GLY A 144 4.77 -0.25 23.74
C GLY A 144 5.49 -1.16 22.74
N VAL A 145 5.07 -2.43 22.62
CA VAL A 145 5.63 -3.36 21.64
C VAL A 145 4.83 -3.27 20.34
N LEU A 146 5.52 -3.12 19.21
CA LEU A 146 4.91 -3.19 17.87
C LEU A 146 4.39 -4.61 17.62
N VAL A 147 3.07 -4.77 17.52
CA VAL A 147 2.40 -6.07 17.38
C VAL A 147 1.61 -6.23 16.09
N GLY A 148 1.59 -5.22 15.25
CA GLY A 148 1.00 -5.25 13.92
C GLY A 148 1.12 -3.90 13.24
N GLY A 149 0.83 -3.87 11.95
CA GLY A 149 0.88 -2.65 11.17
C GLY A 149 0.64 -2.92 9.70
N LEU A 150 0.63 -1.84 8.95
CA LEU A 150 0.56 -1.82 7.50
C LEU A 150 1.39 -0.65 6.97
N TYR A 151 1.77 -0.73 5.70
CA TYR A 151 2.39 0.40 5.02
C TYR A 151 1.84 0.55 3.60
N GLY A 152 2.06 1.71 3.02
CA GLY A 152 1.67 2.01 1.65
C GLY A 152 2.18 3.34 1.16
N VAL A 153 1.86 3.65 -0.10
CA VAL A 153 2.24 4.88 -0.79
C VAL A 153 1.05 5.82 -0.87
N ARG A 154 1.28 7.09 -0.54
CA ARG A 154 0.28 8.14 -0.60
C ARG A 154 0.56 9.07 -1.78
N VAL A 155 -0.46 9.28 -2.63
CA VAL A 155 -0.41 10.28 -3.70
C VAL A 155 -1.73 11.07 -3.66
N ASN A 156 -1.70 12.29 -3.14
CA ASN A 156 -2.90 13.11 -2.92
C ASN A 156 -4.00 12.34 -2.17
N GLY A 157 -5.13 12.08 -2.80
CA GLY A 157 -6.27 11.35 -2.25
C GLY A 157 -6.19 9.82 -2.38
N LEU A 158 -5.12 9.28 -2.97
CA LEU A 158 -4.83 7.85 -3.04
C LEU A 158 -4.00 7.40 -1.85
N PHE A 159 -4.34 6.25 -1.26
CA PHE A 159 -3.42 5.41 -0.49
C PHE A 159 -3.36 4.03 -1.14
N ALA A 160 -2.20 3.65 -1.67
CA ALA A 160 -1.92 2.30 -2.16
C ALA A 160 -1.33 1.47 -1.01
N GLY A 161 -2.16 0.63 -0.39
CA GLY A 161 -1.75 -0.24 0.71
C GLY A 161 -0.96 -1.43 0.19
N GLU A 162 0.31 -1.54 0.55
CA GLU A 162 1.24 -2.53 0.00
C GLU A 162 1.19 -3.86 0.75
N SER A 163 1.30 -3.82 2.06
CA SER A 163 1.27 -5.02 2.89
C SER A 163 0.88 -4.72 4.33
N MET A 164 0.50 -5.78 5.04
CA MET A 164 0.21 -5.72 6.48
C MET A 164 0.70 -6.98 7.19
N PHE A 165 1.03 -6.83 8.48
CA PHE A 165 1.40 -7.94 9.35
C PHE A 165 0.73 -7.84 10.72
N HIS A 166 0.67 -8.95 11.43
CA HIS A 166 0.26 -8.98 12.83
C HIS A 166 0.96 -10.10 13.61
N LEU A 167 1.36 -9.81 14.83
CA LEU A 167 1.89 -10.75 15.82
C LEU A 167 0.85 -11.04 16.90
N ARG A 168 -0.17 -10.21 17.01
CA ARG A 168 -1.29 -10.35 17.96
C ARG A 168 -2.61 -10.28 17.21
N ARG A 169 -3.63 -10.94 17.76
CA ARG A 169 -4.97 -11.01 17.18
C ARG A 169 -5.52 -9.63 16.84
N ASP A 170 -6.02 -9.47 15.63
CA ASP A 170 -6.65 -8.27 15.08
C ASP A 170 -5.74 -7.03 14.97
N ALA A 171 -4.44 -7.10 15.32
CA ALA A 171 -3.56 -5.91 15.34
C ALA A 171 -3.47 -5.21 13.97
N SER A 172 -3.28 -5.97 12.86
CA SER A 172 -3.29 -5.38 11.51
C SER A 172 -4.66 -4.82 11.10
N LYS A 173 -5.75 -5.42 11.58
CA LYS A 173 -7.10 -4.89 11.30
C LYS A 173 -7.37 -3.60 12.04
N VAL A 174 -6.86 -3.47 13.27
CA VAL A 174 -6.96 -2.22 14.04
C VAL A 174 -6.08 -1.14 13.40
N ALA A 175 -4.89 -1.50 12.89
CA ALA A 175 -4.08 -0.58 12.08
C ALA A 175 -4.84 -0.13 10.81
N LEU A 176 -5.55 -1.04 10.11
CA LEU A 176 -6.39 -0.68 8.97
C LEU A 176 -7.54 0.26 9.35
N MET A 177 -8.16 0.07 10.52
CA MET A 177 -9.16 1.03 11.02
C MET A 177 -8.54 2.41 11.22
N GLY A 178 -7.34 2.48 11.82
CA GLY A 178 -6.59 3.73 11.99
C GLY A 178 -6.22 4.38 10.66
N LEU A 179 -5.84 3.59 9.64
CA LEU A 179 -5.63 4.10 8.29
C LEU A 179 -6.89 4.74 7.71
N VAL A 180 -8.02 4.04 7.76
CA VAL A 180 -9.29 4.54 7.21
C VAL A 180 -9.71 5.84 7.91
N ASP A 181 -9.58 5.92 9.23
CA ASP A 181 -9.88 7.13 10.00
C ASP A 181 -8.95 8.30 9.59
N ALA A 182 -7.64 8.04 9.39
CA ALA A 182 -6.68 9.03 8.93
C ALA A 182 -6.97 9.50 7.50
N MET A 183 -7.34 8.59 6.60
CA MET A 183 -7.71 8.92 5.22
C MET A 183 -8.97 9.80 5.18
N ILE A 184 -10.01 9.45 5.91
CA ILE A 184 -11.26 10.24 6.00
C ILE A 184 -10.95 11.64 6.55
N SER A 185 -10.17 11.72 7.63
CA SER A 185 -9.78 13.00 8.25
C SER A 185 -8.96 13.90 7.34
N SER A 186 -8.31 13.32 6.33
CA SER A 186 -7.48 14.02 5.34
C SER A 186 -8.16 14.19 3.97
N ASN A 187 -9.47 13.92 3.87
CA ASN A 187 -10.25 13.97 2.63
C ASN A 187 -9.69 13.08 1.50
N MET A 188 -9.01 12.00 1.85
CA MET A 188 -8.57 11.00 0.88
C MET A 188 -9.76 10.12 0.46
N THR A 189 -9.75 9.63 -0.77
CA THR A 189 -10.94 9.01 -1.37
C THR A 189 -10.73 7.60 -1.91
N LEU A 190 -9.47 7.17 -2.12
CA LEU A 190 -9.16 5.90 -2.77
C LEU A 190 -8.16 5.08 -1.93
N LEU A 191 -8.65 3.99 -1.31
CA LEU A 191 -7.80 2.98 -0.69
C LEU A 191 -7.69 1.78 -1.64
N ASP A 192 -6.55 1.68 -2.28
CA ASP A 192 -6.18 0.63 -3.22
C ASP A 192 -5.47 -0.51 -2.47
N VAL A 193 -5.86 -1.75 -2.71
CA VAL A 193 -5.26 -2.94 -2.11
C VAL A 193 -4.90 -4.00 -3.15
N GLN A 194 -4.73 -3.59 -4.40
CA GLN A 194 -4.26 -4.29 -5.59
C GLN A 194 -5.09 -5.52 -5.97
N TRP A 195 -4.97 -6.64 -5.24
CA TRP A 195 -5.71 -7.88 -5.49
C TRP A 195 -6.64 -8.25 -4.34
N LEU A 196 -7.77 -8.84 -4.69
CA LEU A 196 -8.72 -9.35 -3.70
C LEU A 196 -8.23 -10.68 -3.12
N THR A 197 -8.22 -10.74 -1.80
CA THR A 197 -8.04 -12.00 -1.05
C THR A 197 -9.29 -12.29 -0.22
N PRO A 198 -9.53 -13.56 0.19
CA PRO A 198 -10.65 -13.87 1.08
C PRO A 198 -10.63 -13.05 2.38
N HIS A 199 -9.44 -12.76 2.91
CA HIS A 199 -9.27 -11.91 4.07
C HIS A 199 -9.74 -10.47 3.80
N LEU A 200 -9.28 -9.84 2.74
CA LEU A 200 -9.67 -8.47 2.36
C LEU A 200 -11.16 -8.38 2.01
N GLN A 201 -11.71 -9.40 1.34
CA GLN A 201 -13.14 -9.48 1.07
C GLN A 201 -13.98 -9.50 2.34
N SER A 202 -13.52 -10.19 3.38
CA SER A 202 -14.19 -10.21 4.69
C SER A 202 -14.22 -8.83 5.36
N LEU A 203 -13.30 -7.94 5.01
CA LEU A 203 -13.18 -6.57 5.51
C LEU A 203 -13.98 -5.54 4.69
N GLY A 204 -14.61 -5.94 3.58
CA GLY A 204 -15.43 -5.05 2.76
C GLY A 204 -14.78 -4.60 1.45
N VAL A 205 -13.60 -5.15 1.12
CA VAL A 205 -12.94 -4.88 -0.17
C VAL A 205 -13.80 -5.40 -1.33
N ILE A 206 -13.87 -4.62 -2.39
CA ILE A 206 -14.55 -4.92 -3.65
C ILE A 206 -13.57 -4.92 -4.82
N GLU A 207 -13.93 -5.59 -5.91
CA GLU A 207 -13.20 -5.51 -7.17
C GLU A 207 -13.85 -4.53 -8.13
N LEU A 208 -13.03 -3.75 -8.81
CA LEU A 208 -13.42 -2.87 -9.93
C LEU A 208 -12.74 -3.34 -11.22
N PRO A 209 -13.40 -3.22 -12.38
CA PRO A 209 -12.68 -3.29 -13.65
C PRO A 209 -11.55 -2.26 -13.66
N ARG A 210 -10.40 -2.60 -14.28
CA ARG A 210 -9.23 -1.70 -14.37
C ARG A 210 -9.60 -0.29 -14.85
N THR A 211 -10.45 -0.17 -15.85
CA THR A 211 -10.89 1.13 -16.37
C THR A 211 -11.59 1.96 -15.30
N ALA A 212 -12.55 1.38 -14.59
CA ALA A 212 -13.27 2.07 -13.52
C ALA A 212 -12.33 2.45 -12.34
N TYR A 213 -11.31 1.63 -12.07
CA TYR A 213 -10.28 1.98 -11.09
C TYR A 213 -9.44 3.18 -11.57
N LEU A 214 -9.01 3.20 -12.83
CA LEU A 214 -8.20 4.30 -13.38
C LEU A 214 -8.98 5.63 -13.39
N ASP A 215 -10.28 5.60 -13.63
CA ASP A 215 -11.16 6.77 -13.53
C ASP A 215 -11.18 7.32 -12.09
N ARG A 216 -11.32 6.42 -11.08
CA ARG A 216 -11.27 6.82 -9.66
C ARG A 216 -9.88 7.32 -9.25
N LEU A 217 -8.83 6.68 -9.75
CA LEU A 217 -7.44 7.10 -9.50
C LEU A 217 -7.22 8.52 -10.02
N SER A 218 -7.61 8.79 -11.26
CA SER A 218 -7.50 10.12 -11.86
C SER A 218 -8.17 11.21 -11.01
N GLN A 219 -9.36 10.91 -10.46
CA GLN A 219 -10.08 11.83 -9.56
C GLN A 219 -9.34 11.98 -8.22
N ALA A 220 -8.84 10.89 -7.64
CA ALA A 220 -8.21 10.90 -6.32
C ALA A 220 -6.85 11.65 -6.33
N ILE A 221 -6.08 11.56 -7.43
CA ILE A 221 -4.76 12.21 -7.51
C ILE A 221 -4.79 13.60 -8.11
N SER A 222 -5.96 14.07 -8.56
CA SER A 222 -6.12 15.48 -9.01
C SER A 222 -5.81 16.44 -7.86
N PRO A 223 -5.19 17.61 -8.15
CA PRO A 223 -4.84 18.62 -7.15
C PRO A 223 -6.05 19.13 -6.37
#